data_db510e7f4881570bd9fb78118cf55804
#
_entry.id   db510e7f4881570bd9fb78118cf55804
#
_cell.length_a   1.000
_cell.length_b   1.000
_cell.length_c   1.000
_cell.angle_alpha   90.00
_cell.angle_beta   90.00
_cell.angle_gamma   90.00
#
_symmetry.space_group_name_H-M   'P 1'
#
loop_
_entity.id
_entity.type
_entity.pdbx_description
1 polymer ?
#
loop_
_entity_poly.entity_id
_entity_poly.type
_entity_poly.pdbx_seq_one_letter_code
_entity_poly.pdbx_strand_id
1 'polypeptide(L)'
;MDDAQITHTYSSSTESGSPADDSDNSQLLIGESLIPVRERKHAGTTVVTIDGLLKEPLRLKEDLKQGCGGQLWPAGLLLSRYMLEEHATDLVGKTIVELGAGGGLVGLAVARGCQTDKPIYITDQEPMMQLMQDNISLNDLSTKVKPALLDWGTPSPAEIPEHPEIVLAADCVYFEPAFPLLISTLQGLLGSDTICYFCFKRRRRADLRCIKMIKKLFNVTEINRFSTCEGYNRENLFLYKIQSRQKSKE
;
A
#
# COMPACT_ATOMS: atom_id res chain seq x y z
N MET A 1 -2.34 33.43 -49.79
CA MET A 1 -1.27 32.74 -50.51
C MET A 1 -0.87 31.62 -49.59
N ASP A 2 -1.09 30.38 -49.82
CA ASP A 2 -1.93 29.54 -50.65
C ASP A 2 -2.01 28.20 -49.94
N ASP A 3 -3.19 27.64 -50.02
CA ASP A 3 -3.57 26.29 -49.57
C ASP A 3 -2.78 25.19 -50.28
N ALA A 4 -2.59 24.08 -49.59
CA ALA A 4 -2.52 22.79 -50.25
C ALA A 4 -3.07 21.65 -49.33
N GLN A 5 -4.33 21.36 -49.52
CA GLN A 5 -4.97 20.08 -49.10
C GLN A 5 -4.46 18.96 -50.03
N ILE A 6 -4.12 17.82 -49.43
CA ILE A 6 -3.95 16.55 -50.17
C ILE A 6 -4.99 15.57 -49.65
N THR A 7 -6.00 15.35 -50.50
CA THR A 7 -6.99 14.27 -50.40
C THR A 7 -6.46 13.02 -51.10
N HIS A 8 -6.44 11.88 -50.45
CA HIS A 8 -6.25 10.59 -51.09
C HIS A 8 -7.57 9.82 -51.09
N THR A 9 -8.11 9.66 -52.31
CA THR A 9 -9.20 8.77 -52.65
C THR A 9 -8.67 7.36 -52.87
N TYR A 10 -9.28 6.34 -52.24
CA TYR A 10 -9.08 4.94 -52.64
C TYR A 10 -10.28 4.48 -53.48
N SER A 11 -9.98 4.00 -54.67
CA SER A 11 -10.95 3.36 -55.59
C SER A 11 -11.05 1.86 -55.30
N SER A 12 -12.26 1.38 -55.35
CA SER A 12 -12.66 -0.03 -55.29
C SER A 12 -12.34 -0.78 -56.61
N SER A 13 -11.86 -1.99 -56.51
CA SER A 13 -11.97 -3.00 -57.57
C SER A 13 -12.46 -4.31 -56.97
N THR A 14 -13.60 -4.71 -57.48
CA THR A 14 -14.27 -6.00 -57.28
C THR A 14 -13.62 -7.07 -58.14
N GLU A 15 -13.30 -8.24 -57.57
CA GLU A 15 -13.21 -9.49 -58.33
C GLU A 15 -13.88 -10.64 -57.61
N SER A 16 -14.68 -11.38 -58.39
CA SER A 16 -15.50 -12.50 -58.05
C SER A 16 -14.72 -13.83 -58.09
N GLY A 17 -14.98 -14.76 -57.17
CA GLY A 17 -14.50 -16.12 -57.21
C GLY A 17 -15.28 -17.02 -56.27
N SER A 18 -15.98 -17.99 -56.81
CA SER A 18 -16.91 -18.94 -56.17
C SER A 18 -16.21 -20.07 -55.37
N PRO A 19 -16.97 -20.98 -54.76
CA PRO A 19 -16.72 -21.45 -53.39
C PRO A 19 -16.09 -22.84 -53.36
N ALA A 20 -15.38 -23.15 -52.29
CA ALA A 20 -15.11 -24.53 -51.88
C ALA A 20 -14.77 -24.62 -50.40
N ASP A 21 -15.52 -25.45 -49.80
CA ASP A 21 -15.13 -26.38 -48.73
C ASP A 21 -15.39 -25.99 -47.30
N ASP A 22 -16.45 -26.63 -46.81
CA ASP A 22 -16.76 -26.86 -45.39
C ASP A 22 -15.60 -27.58 -44.71
N SER A 23 -14.92 -26.92 -43.78
CA SER A 23 -14.24 -27.59 -42.68
C SER A 23 -14.65 -26.92 -41.38
N ASP A 24 -15.42 -27.68 -40.64
CA ASP A 24 -15.85 -27.51 -39.27
C ASP A 24 -14.76 -26.92 -38.38
N ASN A 25 -14.74 -25.60 -38.26
CA ASN A 25 -13.92 -24.87 -37.28
C ASN A 25 -14.84 -24.37 -36.19
N SER A 26 -15.36 -25.28 -35.37
CA SER A 26 -15.97 -24.97 -34.10
C SER A 26 -14.85 -24.47 -33.15
N GLN A 27 -14.35 -23.27 -33.41
CA GLN A 27 -13.62 -22.52 -32.38
C GLN A 27 -14.55 -22.41 -31.19
N LEU A 28 -14.16 -23.09 -30.12
CA LEU A 28 -14.68 -22.87 -28.80
C LEU A 28 -14.54 -21.38 -28.48
N LEU A 29 -15.57 -20.63 -28.80
CA LEU A 29 -15.80 -19.30 -28.22
C LEU A 29 -15.98 -19.54 -26.73
N ILE A 30 -14.86 -19.66 -26.01
CA ILE A 30 -14.86 -19.46 -24.56
C ILE A 30 -15.30 -18.02 -24.43
N GLY A 31 -16.59 -17.85 -24.14
CA GLY A 31 -17.22 -16.55 -24.12
C GLY A 31 -16.48 -15.67 -23.11
N GLU A 32 -16.13 -14.46 -23.51
CA GLU A 32 -15.57 -13.40 -22.66
C GLU A 32 -16.42 -13.17 -21.40
N SER A 33 -17.67 -13.65 -21.39
CA SER A 33 -18.57 -13.64 -20.22
C SER A 33 -18.16 -14.57 -19.07
N LEU A 34 -17.18 -15.48 -19.24
CA LEU A 34 -16.66 -16.34 -18.18
C LEU A 34 -15.46 -15.74 -17.45
N ILE A 35 -14.90 -14.63 -17.93
CA ILE A 35 -13.88 -13.89 -17.20
C ILE A 35 -14.63 -12.99 -16.22
N PRO A 36 -14.52 -13.20 -14.90
CA PRO A 36 -15.11 -12.26 -13.95
C PRO A 36 -14.60 -10.86 -14.26
N VAL A 37 -15.48 -9.97 -14.70
CA VAL A 37 -15.16 -8.55 -14.87
C VAL A 37 -14.70 -8.09 -13.49
N ARG A 38 -13.42 -7.80 -13.34
CA ARG A 38 -12.92 -7.14 -12.13
C ARG A 38 -13.75 -5.87 -11.98
N GLU A 39 -14.59 -5.81 -10.95
CA GLU A 39 -15.27 -4.57 -10.59
C GLU A 39 -14.19 -3.51 -10.45
N ARG A 40 -14.22 -2.53 -11.35
CA ARG A 40 -13.37 -1.34 -11.21
C ARG A 40 -13.89 -0.63 -9.98
N LYS A 41 -13.12 -0.66 -8.90
CA LYS A 41 -13.42 0.16 -7.73
C LYS A 41 -13.51 1.60 -8.22
N HIS A 42 -14.67 2.20 -8.02
CA HIS A 42 -14.87 3.61 -8.31
C HIS A 42 -14.29 4.44 -7.15
N ALA A 43 -13.75 5.61 -7.47
CA ALA A 43 -13.40 6.59 -6.43
C ALA A 43 -14.65 6.86 -5.57
N GLY A 44 -14.49 6.77 -4.25
CA GLY A 44 -15.61 6.88 -3.33
C GLY A 44 -15.16 7.00 -1.88
N THR A 45 -16.10 6.98 -0.97
CA THR A 45 -15.80 6.91 0.47
C THR A 45 -16.22 5.56 1.01
N THR A 46 -15.28 4.86 1.63
CA THR A 46 -15.49 3.56 2.27
C THR A 46 -15.52 3.73 3.78
N VAL A 47 -16.44 3.06 4.46
CA VAL A 47 -16.52 2.99 5.93
C VAL A 47 -15.78 1.74 6.40
N VAL A 48 -14.83 1.92 7.33
CA VAL A 48 -13.95 0.85 7.82
C VAL A 48 -14.02 0.75 9.34
N THR A 49 -14.38 -0.42 9.87
CA THR A 49 -14.50 -0.68 11.31
C THR A 49 -13.33 -1.48 11.87
N ILE A 50 -12.45 -1.99 11.01
CA ILE A 50 -11.40 -2.97 11.35
C ILE A 50 -12.00 -4.12 12.16
N ASP A 51 -12.91 -4.86 11.55
CA ASP A 51 -13.62 -6.00 12.16
C ASP A 51 -14.33 -5.67 13.50
N GLY A 52 -14.82 -4.43 13.62
CA GLY A 52 -15.53 -3.96 14.82
C GLY A 52 -14.63 -3.50 15.96
N LEU A 53 -13.31 -3.49 15.79
CA LEU A 53 -12.36 -3.02 16.82
C LEU A 53 -12.40 -1.51 17.04
N LEU A 54 -12.77 -0.74 16.01
CA LEU A 54 -12.94 0.70 16.13
C LEU A 54 -14.34 1.02 16.64
N LYS A 55 -14.45 1.70 17.78
CA LYS A 55 -15.72 2.20 18.32
C LYS A 55 -16.41 3.17 17.36
N GLU A 56 -15.63 4.05 16.76
CA GLU A 56 -16.06 4.96 15.72
C GLU A 56 -15.39 4.55 14.40
N PRO A 57 -16.17 4.18 13.37
CA PRO A 57 -15.61 3.78 12.08
C PRO A 57 -14.78 4.89 11.44
N LEU A 58 -13.75 4.50 10.69
CA LEU A 58 -13.06 5.42 9.78
C LEU A 58 -13.85 5.56 8.49
N ARG A 59 -13.89 6.77 7.97
CA ARG A 59 -14.36 7.07 6.61
C ARG A 59 -13.15 7.40 5.75
N LEU A 60 -12.90 6.61 4.72
CA LEU A 60 -11.74 6.77 3.87
C LEU A 60 -12.17 7.04 2.43
N LYS A 61 -11.77 8.18 1.92
CA LYS A 61 -11.85 8.51 0.51
C LYS A 61 -10.82 7.67 -0.23
N GLU A 62 -11.24 7.04 -1.32
CA GLU A 62 -10.38 6.33 -2.25
C GLU A 62 -10.24 7.13 -3.53
N ASP A 63 -9.02 7.37 -4.00
CA ASP A 63 -8.73 8.03 -5.27
C ASP A 63 -7.79 7.16 -6.10
N LEU A 64 -8.29 6.68 -7.24
CA LEU A 64 -7.54 5.83 -8.17
C LEU A 64 -6.89 6.61 -9.31
N LYS A 65 -7.06 7.94 -9.35
CA LYS A 65 -6.53 8.80 -10.42
C LYS A 65 -5.01 8.90 -10.38
N GLN A 66 -4.45 8.86 -9.18
CA GLN A 66 -3.02 9.00 -8.91
C GLN A 66 -2.31 7.63 -8.77
N GLY A 67 -2.91 6.55 -9.26
CA GLY A 67 -2.36 5.21 -9.20
C GLY A 67 -2.97 4.35 -8.10
N CYS A 68 -2.30 3.24 -7.74
CA CYS A 68 -2.85 2.26 -6.80
C CYS A 68 -2.73 2.66 -5.32
N GLY A 69 -2.01 3.72 -4.97
CA GLY A 69 -1.85 4.19 -3.58
C GLY A 69 -3.16 4.68 -2.95
N GLY A 70 -4.11 5.15 -3.76
CA GLY A 70 -5.37 5.70 -3.28
C GLY A 70 -6.47 4.68 -2.95
N GLN A 71 -6.18 3.39 -2.84
CA GLN A 71 -7.16 2.36 -2.47
C GLN A 71 -6.79 1.64 -1.16
N LEU A 72 -7.77 0.98 -0.57
CA LEU A 72 -7.55 0.15 0.62
C LEU A 72 -6.93 -1.20 0.24
N TRP A 73 -5.82 -1.54 0.89
CA TRP A 73 -5.11 -2.79 0.66
C TRP A 73 -5.27 -3.77 1.84
N PRO A 74 -5.36 -5.09 1.58
CA PRO A 74 -5.51 -6.08 2.64
C PRO A 74 -4.42 -6.04 3.72
N ALA A 75 -3.18 -5.72 3.35
CA ALA A 75 -2.09 -5.63 4.33
C ALA A 75 -2.26 -4.43 5.27
N GLY A 76 -2.87 -3.33 4.81
CA GLY A 76 -3.22 -2.19 5.67
C GLY A 76 -4.30 -2.57 6.69
N LEU A 77 -5.33 -3.31 6.27
CA LEU A 77 -6.37 -3.81 7.18
C LEU A 77 -5.78 -4.75 8.23
N LEU A 78 -4.91 -5.68 7.83
CA LEU A 78 -4.26 -6.60 8.76
C LEU A 78 -3.36 -5.88 9.75
N LEU A 79 -2.51 -4.95 9.27
CA LEU A 79 -1.62 -4.20 10.16
C LEU A 79 -2.41 -3.32 11.13
N SER A 80 -3.46 -2.65 10.66
CA SER A 80 -4.36 -1.88 11.52
C SER A 80 -4.97 -2.75 12.61
N ARG A 81 -5.49 -3.92 12.25
CA ARG A 81 -6.06 -4.87 13.20
C ARG A 81 -5.03 -5.30 14.24
N TYR A 82 -3.84 -5.72 13.81
CA TYR A 82 -2.74 -6.11 14.70
C TYR A 82 -2.40 -5.00 15.71
N MET A 83 -2.28 -3.76 15.25
CA MET A 83 -1.99 -2.63 16.12
C MET A 83 -3.09 -2.37 17.14
N LEU A 84 -4.35 -2.52 16.75
CA LEU A 84 -5.50 -2.35 17.66
C LEU A 84 -5.65 -3.48 18.68
N GLU A 85 -5.30 -4.71 18.33
CA GLU A 85 -5.38 -5.86 19.23
C GLU A 85 -4.19 -5.92 20.20
N GLU A 86 -2.96 -5.74 19.70
CA GLU A 86 -1.74 -6.00 20.47
C GLU A 86 -1.12 -4.74 21.08
N HIS A 87 -1.43 -3.54 20.53
CA HIS A 87 -0.79 -2.26 20.89
C HIS A 87 -1.79 -1.17 21.28
N ALA A 88 -2.98 -1.55 21.74
CA ALA A 88 -4.02 -0.57 22.07
C ALA A 88 -3.59 0.45 23.15
N THR A 89 -2.71 0.07 24.07
CA THR A 89 -2.40 0.86 25.28
C THR A 89 -0.91 1.18 25.50
N ASP A 90 -0.01 0.66 24.68
CA ASP A 90 1.45 0.77 24.89
C ASP A 90 2.16 1.78 23.95
N LEU A 91 1.40 2.59 23.23
CA LEU A 91 1.92 3.58 22.28
C LEU A 91 2.04 5.01 22.87
N VAL A 92 1.67 5.21 24.14
CA VAL A 92 1.85 6.50 24.83
C VAL A 92 3.34 6.83 24.92
N GLY A 93 3.70 8.07 24.57
CA GLY A 93 5.09 8.54 24.52
C GLY A 93 5.86 8.11 23.26
N LYS A 94 5.28 7.29 22.37
CA LYS A 94 5.95 6.81 21.16
C LYS A 94 5.78 7.78 20.00
N THR A 95 6.87 8.02 19.27
CA THR A 95 6.81 8.64 17.94
C THR A 95 6.53 7.56 16.90
N ILE A 96 5.57 7.80 16.01
CA ILE A 96 5.08 6.82 15.05
C ILE A 96 5.12 7.42 13.65
N VAL A 97 5.72 6.69 12.70
CA VAL A 97 5.78 7.04 11.28
C VAL A 97 5.23 5.90 10.44
N GLU A 98 4.30 6.19 9.55
CA GLU A 98 3.80 5.25 8.53
C GLU A 98 4.48 5.56 7.19
N LEU A 99 5.06 4.53 6.56
CA LEU A 99 5.69 4.59 5.23
C LEU A 99 4.75 4.10 4.15
N GLY A 100 4.65 4.85 3.05
CA GLY A 100 3.80 4.46 1.92
C GLY A 100 2.34 4.36 2.33
N ALA A 101 1.86 5.38 3.04
CA ALA A 101 0.56 5.38 3.71
C ALA A 101 -0.63 5.37 2.73
N GLY A 102 -0.44 5.77 1.46
CA GLY A 102 -1.52 5.94 0.51
C GLY A 102 -2.58 6.90 1.04
N GLY A 103 -3.76 6.36 1.34
CA GLY A 103 -4.84 7.12 2.00
C GLY A 103 -4.70 7.27 3.52
N GLY A 104 -3.67 6.67 4.16
CA GLY A 104 -3.39 6.79 5.59
C GLY A 104 -4.15 5.80 6.49
N LEU A 105 -4.61 4.68 5.96
CA LEU A 105 -5.45 3.71 6.70
C LEU A 105 -4.85 3.32 8.05
N VAL A 106 -3.57 2.91 8.10
CA VAL A 106 -2.99 2.33 9.32
C VAL A 106 -2.77 3.41 10.38
N GLY A 107 -2.16 4.55 10.01
CA GLY A 107 -1.94 5.65 10.94
C GLY A 107 -3.25 6.22 11.48
N LEU A 108 -4.29 6.36 10.65
CA LEU A 108 -5.61 6.80 11.08
C LEU A 108 -6.29 5.79 12.02
N ALA A 109 -6.15 4.48 11.74
CA ALA A 109 -6.69 3.44 12.61
C ALA A 109 -6.01 3.44 13.99
N VAL A 110 -4.68 3.56 14.02
CA VAL A 110 -3.90 3.68 15.27
C VAL A 110 -4.29 4.95 16.03
N ALA A 111 -4.39 6.10 15.35
CA ALA A 111 -4.79 7.37 16.00
C ALA A 111 -6.22 7.33 16.57
N ARG A 112 -7.11 6.55 15.97
CA ARG A 112 -8.52 6.39 16.40
C ARG A 112 -8.67 5.40 17.54
N GLY A 113 -7.97 4.26 17.48
CA GLY A 113 -8.23 3.12 18.34
C GLY A 113 -7.17 2.82 19.40
N CYS A 114 -5.95 3.34 19.27
CA CYS A 114 -4.89 3.16 20.27
C CYS A 114 -4.71 4.42 21.15
N GLN A 115 -4.16 4.21 22.35
CA GLN A 115 -3.75 5.33 23.22
C GLN A 115 -2.44 5.92 22.70
N THR A 116 -2.51 7.12 22.16
CA THR A 116 -1.36 7.89 21.67
C THR A 116 -1.42 9.32 22.21
N ASP A 117 -0.29 9.92 22.54
CA ASP A 117 -0.17 11.29 23.03
C ASP A 117 0.69 12.18 22.12
N LYS A 118 1.39 11.59 21.15
CA LYS A 118 2.14 12.30 20.12
C LYS A 118 1.45 12.17 18.75
N PRO A 119 1.63 13.14 17.86
CA PRO A 119 1.15 13.04 16.50
C PRO A 119 1.78 11.85 15.75
N ILE A 120 0.95 11.13 14.96
CA ILE A 120 1.39 10.09 14.04
C ILE A 120 1.68 10.74 12.69
N TYR A 121 2.85 10.49 12.13
CA TYR A 121 3.22 10.97 10.79
C TYR A 121 2.86 9.90 9.77
N ILE A 122 1.93 10.20 8.87
CA ILE A 122 1.62 9.35 7.72
C ILE A 122 2.34 9.91 6.49
N THR A 123 3.16 9.09 5.83
CA THR A 123 4.06 9.58 4.79
C THR A 123 3.88 8.86 3.48
N ASP A 124 3.94 9.62 2.38
CA ASP A 124 3.91 9.10 1.02
C ASP A 124 4.55 10.12 0.07
N GLN A 125 4.50 9.84 -1.22
CA GLN A 125 4.88 10.74 -2.30
C GLN A 125 3.86 11.89 -2.48
N GLU A 126 4.28 12.97 -3.14
CA GLU A 126 3.45 14.15 -3.40
C GLU A 126 2.04 13.85 -3.93
N PRO A 127 1.80 12.92 -4.86
CA PRO A 127 0.46 12.63 -5.34
C PRO A 127 -0.53 12.16 -4.26
N MET A 128 -0.06 11.62 -3.14
CA MET A 128 -0.92 11.13 -2.05
C MET A 128 -1.18 12.19 -0.98
N MET A 129 -0.47 13.32 -0.96
CA MET A 129 -0.57 14.33 0.09
C MET A 129 -2.00 14.85 0.27
N GLN A 130 -2.67 15.21 -0.83
CA GLN A 130 -4.05 15.72 -0.76
C GLN A 130 -5.02 14.66 -0.24
N LEU A 131 -4.86 13.39 -0.66
CA LEU A 131 -5.71 12.30 -0.20
C LEU A 131 -5.54 12.04 1.30
N MET A 132 -4.30 12.07 1.80
CA MET A 132 -4.02 11.95 3.24
C MET A 132 -4.67 13.10 4.03
N GLN A 133 -4.54 14.34 3.58
CA GLN A 133 -5.16 15.51 4.20
C GLN A 133 -6.68 15.40 4.24
N ASP A 134 -7.30 14.99 3.13
CA ASP A 134 -8.74 14.78 3.03
C ASP A 134 -9.21 13.73 4.03
N ASN A 135 -8.49 12.59 4.13
CA ASN A 135 -8.86 11.51 5.03
C ASN A 135 -8.64 11.85 6.51
N ILE A 136 -7.59 12.59 6.84
CA ILE A 136 -7.39 13.13 8.20
C ILE A 136 -8.58 14.03 8.58
N SER A 137 -8.94 14.97 7.71
CA SER A 137 -10.03 15.93 7.94
C SER A 137 -11.38 15.22 8.04
N LEU A 138 -11.64 14.26 7.16
CA LEU A 138 -12.90 13.49 7.12
C LEU A 138 -13.16 12.71 8.43
N ASN A 139 -12.10 12.45 9.20
CA ASN A 139 -12.15 11.69 10.44
C ASN A 139 -11.89 12.54 11.70
N ASP A 140 -11.80 13.88 11.57
CA ASP A 140 -11.51 14.80 12.68
C ASP A 140 -10.22 14.46 13.45
N LEU A 141 -9.18 13.96 12.73
CA LEU A 141 -7.92 13.52 13.31
C LEU A 141 -6.75 14.51 13.14
N SER A 142 -7.02 15.75 12.74
CA SER A 142 -5.98 16.77 12.42
C SER A 142 -5.07 17.12 13.59
N THR A 143 -5.50 16.90 14.84
CA THR A 143 -4.67 17.08 16.03
C THR A 143 -3.79 15.87 16.36
N LYS A 144 -4.13 14.69 15.83
CA LYS A 144 -3.45 13.41 16.12
C LYS A 144 -2.61 12.88 14.98
N VAL A 145 -2.89 13.28 13.74
CA VAL A 145 -2.21 12.76 12.54
C VAL A 145 -1.70 13.91 11.70
N LYS A 146 -0.48 13.79 11.21
CA LYS A 146 0.18 14.75 10.32
C LYS A 146 0.58 14.04 9.02
N PRO A 147 0.14 14.53 7.86
CA PRO A 147 0.67 14.05 6.59
C PRO A 147 2.03 14.69 6.35
N ALA A 148 2.97 13.95 5.80
CA ALA A 148 4.28 14.48 5.43
C ALA A 148 4.78 13.83 4.13
N LEU A 149 5.53 14.60 3.34
CA LEU A 149 6.15 14.11 2.12
C LEU A 149 7.39 13.28 2.46
N LEU A 150 7.48 12.08 1.97
CA LEU A 150 8.68 11.24 2.07
C LEU A 150 8.82 10.35 0.84
N ASP A 151 9.69 10.75 -0.06
CA ASP A 151 10.12 9.91 -1.18
C ASP A 151 11.15 8.90 -0.70
N TRP A 152 10.92 7.62 -0.96
CA TRP A 152 11.88 6.59 -0.55
C TRP A 152 13.24 6.79 -1.23
N GLY A 153 14.29 6.57 -0.46
CA GLY A 153 15.68 6.76 -0.91
C GLY A 153 16.20 8.19 -0.78
N THR A 154 15.35 9.14 -0.37
CA THR A 154 15.77 10.50 -0.03
C THR A 154 15.99 10.66 1.47
N PRO A 155 16.76 11.66 1.93
CA PRO A 155 16.85 11.98 3.34
C PRO A 155 15.47 12.33 3.92
N SER A 156 15.18 11.87 5.12
CA SER A 156 13.93 12.23 5.81
C SER A 156 13.86 13.74 6.05
N PRO A 157 12.73 14.39 5.75
CA PRO A 157 12.51 15.79 6.09
C PRO A 157 12.62 16.03 7.60
N ALA A 158 13.05 17.22 8.00
CA ALA A 158 13.28 17.59 9.42
C ALA A 158 12.00 17.53 10.28
N GLU A 159 10.83 17.58 9.66
CA GLU A 159 9.53 17.46 10.34
C GLU A 159 9.19 16.03 10.76
N ILE A 160 9.82 15.02 10.15
CA ILE A 160 9.63 13.60 10.46
C ILE A 160 10.65 13.21 11.54
N PRO A 161 10.26 12.52 12.63
CA PRO A 161 11.20 12.03 13.63
C PRO A 161 12.33 11.20 13.00
N GLU A 162 13.57 11.51 13.31
CA GLU A 162 14.75 10.87 12.71
C GLU A 162 14.82 9.35 13.01
N HIS A 163 14.54 8.98 14.24
CA HIS A 163 14.49 7.58 14.70
C HIS A 163 13.21 7.36 15.51
N PRO A 164 12.05 7.20 14.83
CA PRO A 164 10.80 6.99 15.55
C PRO A 164 10.82 5.66 16.30
N GLU A 165 10.14 5.56 17.44
CA GLU A 165 10.04 4.30 18.16
C GLU A 165 9.27 3.24 17.37
N ILE A 166 8.29 3.67 16.55
CA ILE A 166 7.47 2.78 15.73
C ILE A 166 7.47 3.26 14.27
N VAL A 167 7.75 2.33 13.36
CA VAL A 167 7.52 2.49 11.92
C VAL A 167 6.44 1.51 11.50
N LEU A 168 5.43 1.99 10.78
CA LEU A 168 4.36 1.18 10.20
C LEU A 168 4.57 1.14 8.69
N ALA A 169 4.49 -0.02 8.07
CA ALA A 169 4.62 -0.17 6.63
C ALA A 169 3.69 -1.26 6.11
N ALA A 170 2.70 -0.89 5.31
CA ALA A 170 1.70 -1.81 4.77
C ALA A 170 1.70 -1.80 3.25
N ASP A 171 1.86 -2.98 2.64
CA ASP A 171 1.84 -3.22 1.20
C ASP A 171 2.87 -2.41 0.37
N CYS A 172 4.00 -2.03 0.99
CA CYS A 172 5.10 -1.31 0.34
C CYS A 172 5.90 -2.17 -0.65
N VAL A 173 5.60 -3.47 -0.78
CA VAL A 173 6.32 -4.44 -1.63
C VAL A 173 5.49 -4.75 -2.87
N TYR A 174 5.39 -3.82 -3.81
CA TYR A 174 4.62 -4.02 -5.05
C TYR A 174 5.38 -3.61 -6.32
N PHE A 175 6.37 -2.71 -6.23
CA PHE A 175 7.13 -2.20 -7.36
C PHE A 175 8.62 -2.50 -7.17
N GLU A 176 9.14 -3.49 -7.91
CA GLU A 176 10.51 -4.03 -7.72
C GLU A 176 11.63 -2.96 -7.82
N PRO A 177 11.58 -1.99 -8.76
CA PRO A 177 12.59 -0.93 -8.83
C PRO A 177 12.67 -0.07 -7.55
N ALA A 178 11.59 0.03 -6.77
CA ALA A 178 11.58 0.80 -5.52
C ALA A 178 12.14 0.03 -4.31
N PHE A 179 12.41 -1.27 -4.41
CA PHE A 179 12.92 -2.05 -3.27
C PHE A 179 14.21 -1.50 -2.66
N PRO A 180 15.25 -1.13 -3.44
CA PRO A 180 16.45 -0.52 -2.87
C PRO A 180 16.17 0.81 -2.16
N LEU A 181 15.24 1.61 -2.69
CA LEU A 181 14.85 2.91 -2.13
C LEU A 181 14.13 2.73 -0.79
N LEU A 182 13.15 1.82 -0.72
CA LEU A 182 12.48 1.45 0.52
C LEU A 182 13.48 0.98 1.59
N ILE A 183 14.43 0.12 1.20
CA ILE A 183 15.46 -0.40 2.12
C ILE A 183 16.36 0.72 2.62
N SER A 184 16.77 1.64 1.75
CA SER A 184 17.55 2.83 2.13
C SER A 184 16.80 3.69 3.15
N THR A 185 15.50 3.92 2.92
CA THR A 185 14.64 4.67 3.86
C THR A 185 14.54 3.95 5.20
N LEU A 186 14.35 2.63 5.21
CA LEU A 186 14.35 1.84 6.45
C LEU A 186 15.68 1.93 7.18
N GLN A 187 16.83 1.94 6.48
CA GLN A 187 18.15 2.12 7.10
C GLN A 187 18.31 3.49 7.78
N GLY A 188 17.70 4.54 7.21
CA GLY A 188 17.71 5.88 7.80
C GLY A 188 16.79 6.00 9.02
N LEU A 189 15.63 5.35 9.00
CA LEU A 189 14.62 5.49 10.06
C LEU A 189 14.81 4.53 11.24
N LEU A 190 15.34 3.31 11.00
CA LEU A 190 15.44 2.30 12.04
C LEU A 190 16.70 2.52 12.90
N GLY A 191 16.55 3.29 13.98
CA GLY A 191 17.55 3.38 15.05
C GLY A 191 17.60 2.10 15.91
N SER A 192 18.40 2.14 17.00
CA SER A 192 18.59 0.99 17.92
C SER A 192 17.30 0.51 18.57
N ASP A 193 16.40 1.43 18.88
CA ASP A 193 15.17 1.17 19.63
C ASP A 193 13.92 1.17 18.75
N THR A 194 14.07 1.46 17.46
CA THR A 194 12.96 1.48 16.49
C THR A 194 12.45 0.07 16.20
N ILE A 195 11.15 -0.10 16.25
CA ILE A 195 10.44 -1.29 15.78
C ILE A 195 9.65 -0.94 14.52
N CYS A 196 9.91 -1.64 13.42
CA CYS A 196 9.09 -1.54 12.23
C CYS A 196 8.13 -2.74 12.15
N TYR A 197 6.83 -2.47 12.12
CA TYR A 197 5.80 -3.45 11.80
C TYR A 197 5.54 -3.38 10.30
N PHE A 198 5.90 -4.45 9.62
CA PHE A 198 5.93 -4.54 8.17
C PHE A 198 4.98 -5.61 7.67
N CYS A 199 3.89 -5.21 7.03
CA CYS A 199 2.87 -6.10 6.49
C CYS A 199 2.81 -6.03 4.98
N PHE A 200 2.70 -7.16 4.29
CA PHE A 200 2.50 -7.17 2.84
C PHE A 200 1.76 -8.42 2.37
N LYS A 201 1.06 -8.28 1.25
CA LYS A 201 0.47 -9.41 0.53
C LYS A 201 1.45 -9.89 -0.53
N ARG A 202 1.91 -11.15 -0.44
CA ARG A 202 2.75 -11.74 -1.47
C ARG A 202 1.92 -12.00 -2.73
N ARG A 203 2.29 -11.37 -3.82
CA ARG A 203 1.66 -11.51 -5.14
C ARG A 203 2.59 -12.16 -6.16
N ARG A 204 3.92 -11.97 -6.01
CA ARG A 204 4.93 -12.37 -6.98
C ARG A 204 6.16 -12.95 -6.29
N ARG A 205 7.01 -13.65 -7.08
CA ARG A 205 8.33 -14.11 -6.58
C ARG A 205 9.27 -12.94 -6.24
N ALA A 206 9.12 -11.80 -6.92
CA ALA A 206 9.88 -10.59 -6.63
C ALA A 206 9.70 -10.11 -5.19
N ASP A 207 8.49 -10.20 -4.64
CA ASP A 207 8.17 -9.75 -3.29
C ASP A 207 9.03 -10.49 -2.25
N LEU A 208 9.29 -11.79 -2.46
CA LEU A 208 10.21 -12.55 -1.60
C LEU A 208 11.68 -12.12 -1.75
N ARG A 209 12.08 -11.55 -2.91
CA ARG A 209 13.43 -10.99 -3.05
C ARG A 209 13.61 -9.76 -2.17
N CYS A 210 12.60 -8.88 -2.11
CA CYS A 210 12.60 -7.73 -1.21
C CYS A 210 12.82 -8.18 0.25
N ILE A 211 12.05 -9.15 0.72
CA ILE A 211 12.19 -9.68 2.09
C ILE A 211 13.59 -10.30 2.33
N LYS A 212 14.14 -10.99 1.33
CA LYS A 212 15.53 -11.50 1.44
C LYS A 212 16.55 -10.36 1.56
N MET A 213 16.37 -9.26 0.85
CA MET A 213 17.23 -8.08 0.94
C MET A 213 17.11 -7.44 2.33
N ILE A 214 15.91 -7.27 2.86
CA ILE A 214 15.65 -6.75 4.20
C ILE A 214 16.30 -7.65 5.26
N LYS A 215 16.13 -8.99 5.16
CA LYS A 215 16.74 -9.97 6.08
C LYS A 215 18.27 -9.95 6.08
N LYS A 216 18.94 -9.45 5.05
CA LYS A 216 20.40 -9.28 5.04
C LYS A 216 20.88 -8.13 5.92
N LEU A 217 20.07 -7.08 6.08
CA LEU A 217 20.45 -5.83 6.73
C LEU A 217 19.85 -5.67 8.12
N PHE A 218 18.73 -6.30 8.38
CA PHE A 218 17.92 -6.13 9.60
C PHE A 218 17.68 -7.48 10.30
N ASN A 219 17.32 -7.40 11.58
CA ASN A 219 16.71 -8.50 12.30
C ASN A 219 15.22 -8.55 11.93
N VAL A 220 14.78 -9.66 11.39
CA VAL A 220 13.40 -9.83 10.89
C VAL A 220 12.77 -11.03 11.55
N THR A 221 11.71 -10.81 12.31
CA THR A 221 10.94 -11.85 12.99
C THR A 221 9.52 -11.87 12.41
N GLU A 222 9.03 -13.02 12.02
CA GLU A 222 7.65 -13.18 11.56
C GLU A 222 6.70 -13.22 12.76
N ILE A 223 5.62 -12.43 12.67
CA ILE A 223 4.56 -12.40 13.67
C ILE A 223 3.44 -13.32 13.17
N ASN A 224 3.32 -14.48 13.79
CA ASN A 224 2.38 -15.52 13.38
C ASN A 224 1.43 -15.97 14.51
N ARG A 225 1.36 -15.22 15.61
CA ARG A 225 0.50 -15.48 16.78
C ARG A 225 -0.23 -14.19 17.17
N PHE A 226 -1.41 -14.03 16.67
CA PHE A 226 -2.42 -13.07 17.12
C PHE A 226 -3.80 -13.64 16.76
N SER A 227 -4.90 -13.09 17.27
CA SER A 227 -6.22 -13.73 17.36
C SER A 227 -6.77 -14.35 16.05
N THR A 228 -6.30 -13.90 14.89
CA THR A 228 -6.82 -14.31 13.55
C THR A 228 -5.74 -14.71 12.56
N CYS A 229 -4.52 -14.98 13.03
CA CYS A 229 -3.35 -15.24 12.18
C CYS A 229 -3.55 -16.37 11.13
N GLU A 230 -4.27 -17.46 11.49
CA GLU A 230 -4.44 -18.61 10.60
C GLU A 230 -5.16 -18.28 9.28
N GLY A 231 -6.12 -17.34 9.29
CA GLY A 231 -6.84 -16.91 8.09
C GLY A 231 -5.93 -16.16 7.11
N TYR A 232 -5.08 -15.28 7.61
CA TYR A 232 -4.25 -14.39 6.79
C TYR A 232 -3.11 -15.11 6.07
N ASN A 233 -2.52 -16.13 6.67
CA ASN A 233 -1.49 -16.96 6.01
C ASN A 233 -2.04 -17.66 4.75
N ARG A 234 -3.32 -18.06 4.76
CA ARG A 234 -3.98 -18.65 3.58
C ARG A 234 -4.18 -17.62 2.46
N GLU A 235 -4.23 -16.33 2.79
CA GLU A 235 -4.35 -15.23 1.82
C GLU A 235 -3.01 -14.70 1.32
N ASN A 236 -1.88 -15.32 1.68
CA ASN A 236 -0.52 -14.84 1.40
C ASN A 236 -0.21 -13.46 2.01
N LEU A 237 -0.80 -13.15 3.16
CA LEU A 237 -0.48 -11.98 3.96
C LEU A 237 0.58 -12.36 5.00
N PHE A 238 1.59 -11.53 5.14
CA PHE A 238 2.71 -11.73 6.06
C PHE A 238 2.93 -10.48 6.89
N LEU A 239 3.12 -10.65 8.18
CA LEU A 239 3.44 -9.58 9.12
C LEU A 239 4.80 -9.85 9.76
N TYR A 240 5.70 -8.88 9.72
CA TYR A 240 7.03 -8.95 10.26
C TYR A 240 7.29 -7.82 11.26
N LYS A 241 8.06 -8.15 12.29
CA LYS A 241 8.78 -7.19 13.13
C LYS A 241 10.19 -7.06 12.57
N ILE A 242 10.59 -5.83 12.21
CA ILE A 242 11.91 -5.52 11.66
C ILE A 242 12.60 -4.55 12.62
N GLN A 243 13.86 -4.83 12.96
CA GLN A 243 14.67 -4.01 13.86
C GLN A 243 16.08 -3.86 13.29
N SER A 244 16.75 -2.78 13.62
CA SER A 244 18.17 -2.59 13.31
C SER A 244 19.02 -3.74 13.89
N ARG A 245 20.01 -4.17 13.16
CA ARG A 245 21.03 -5.08 13.73
C ARG A 245 21.90 -4.25 14.68
N GLN A 246 21.89 -4.59 15.95
CA GLN A 246 22.86 -4.02 16.87
C GLN A 246 24.26 -4.35 16.33
N LYS A 247 25.08 -3.32 16.09
CA LYS A 247 26.52 -3.55 15.91
C LYS A 247 27.02 -4.09 17.22
N SER A 248 27.55 -5.33 17.23
CA SER A 248 28.33 -5.81 18.37
C SER A 248 29.37 -4.72 18.65
N LYS A 249 29.35 -4.14 19.85
CA LYS A 249 30.45 -3.27 20.29
C LYS A 249 31.65 -4.21 20.38
N GLU A 250 32.54 -4.13 19.40
CA GLU A 250 33.93 -4.65 19.52
C GLU A 250 34.69 -3.81 20.55
#